data_7e4fbd8a44c5681da79cd1478c6f1e83
#
_entry.id   7e4fbd8a44c5681da79cd1478c6f1e83
#
_cell.length_a   1.000
_cell.length_b   1.000
_cell.length_c   1.000
_cell.angle_alpha   90.00
_cell.angle_beta   90.00
_cell.angle_gamma   90.00
#
_symmetry.space_group_name_H-M   'P 1'
#
loop_
_entity.id
_entity.type
_entity.pdbx_description
1 polymer ?
#
loop_
_entity_poly.entity_id
_entity_poly.type
_entity_poly.pdbx_seq_one_letter_code
_entity_poly.pdbx_strand_id
1 'polypeptide(L)'
;MEDSIKESNYSKNDGTNESNNKKKIQTSSGIVTYQKLFNENYTFKKKLKTEKCFVKKILLIISLIIIAITIIALIIIIKKKRNFSPKKNASFPINSFLNNYAVSEAISKNIGLSTGGAKDTNNFRENIKNGYFPISTDITYNGLFYDYYFDTGRKTESEHLFSPSYSCAKSKDPISYKNEFYVTVGLNSNIKESDFQRKKLNLVVVLDISGSMISPFSSYYYDSFSNDSKNIFKSDDDNKSKMEIANESVNILIDQLKADDRFGIVLFNQGAQTLMPVELVSEIDINKAKKLISGIKANGGTNLEAGYSESMKLLEKYKNSNKLEYENRIILITDAMPNYGVISTKGLLSYIKNNADNGIYTTFIGVGVDFNTKLIEEISDVVGANYYSVHNSKEFKERMGEQFEYMVTPLVFDLNLNLKSDDYNIEMVYGSDSSNRQKENLMKVNTLFPSKTSETGEVKGGVILVNLNEKKENKNGNVELEVSYKDRNSKEYKNTQIIIFDKNKNEEFYDNSGIRKAIVLTRYVNILKNWILFERTEDKKFMIGSNKGIVDFFYTEDEITILLWEHERMSVELKVSKEYKEILKNIKEYILKENKEIKDGTLKKEIEVLDLLISKK
;
A
#
# COMPACT_ATOMS: atom_id res chain seq x y z
N MET A 1 -0.84 -62.58 -18.34
CA MET A 1 -1.48 -62.41 -19.65
C MET A 1 -1.24 -60.96 -19.99
N GLU A 2 -0.04 -60.59 -20.48
CA GLU A 2 0.46 -60.71 -21.87
C GLU A 2 -0.45 -59.93 -22.80
N ASP A 3 0.12 -58.92 -23.28
CA ASP A 3 0.66 -58.46 -24.57
C ASP A 3 -0.28 -57.44 -25.21
N SER A 4 0.11 -56.37 -25.85
CA SER A 4 1.23 -56.21 -26.78
C SER A 4 1.48 -54.75 -27.17
N ILE A 5 2.72 -54.47 -27.37
CA ILE A 5 3.39 -53.34 -28.00
C ILE A 5 2.98 -53.20 -29.48
N LYS A 6 2.87 -51.98 -30.00
CA LYS A 6 3.24 -51.68 -31.39
C LYS A 6 3.82 -50.26 -31.55
N GLU A 7 5.11 -50.23 -31.87
CA GLU A 7 5.83 -49.14 -32.54
C GLU A 7 5.44 -49.06 -34.04
N SER A 8 5.53 -47.85 -34.60
CA SER A 8 6.00 -47.64 -36.00
C SER A 8 6.36 -46.16 -36.22
N ASN A 9 7.64 -45.83 -36.20
CA ASN A 9 8.53 -45.44 -37.31
C ASN A 9 8.16 -44.22 -38.19
N TYR A 10 9.05 -43.23 -38.06
CA TYR A 10 9.75 -42.38 -39.05
C TYR A 10 9.12 -42.02 -40.39
N SER A 11 9.05 -40.70 -40.67
CA SER A 11 9.72 -40.18 -41.87
C SER A 11 10.12 -38.70 -41.72
N LYS A 12 11.37 -38.40 -42.05
CA LYS A 12 11.93 -37.07 -42.29
C LYS A 12 11.29 -36.43 -43.51
N ASN A 13 11.05 -35.13 -43.48
CA ASN A 13 11.29 -34.29 -44.66
C ASN A 13 11.63 -32.84 -44.23
N ASP A 14 12.74 -32.39 -44.79
CA ASP A 14 13.23 -31.03 -44.76
C ASP A 14 12.32 -30.06 -45.47
N GLY A 15 12.24 -28.83 -44.99
CA GLY A 15 11.54 -27.77 -45.68
C GLY A 15 11.57 -26.45 -44.88
N THR A 16 12.62 -25.69 -45.13
CA THR A 16 12.80 -24.29 -44.72
C THR A 16 11.56 -23.45 -45.03
N ASN A 17 11.04 -22.74 -44.04
CA ASN A 17 10.50 -21.38 -44.26
C ASN A 17 10.41 -20.61 -42.93
N GLU A 18 11.26 -19.60 -42.82
CA GLU A 18 11.14 -18.55 -41.84
C GLU A 18 9.82 -17.79 -42.01
N SER A 19 8.99 -17.84 -41.02
CA SER A 19 7.93 -16.86 -40.83
C SER A 19 7.92 -16.37 -39.40
N ASN A 20 8.42 -15.14 -39.23
CA ASN A 20 8.37 -14.35 -38.01
C ASN A 20 6.93 -14.22 -37.47
N ASN A 21 6.53 -15.06 -36.56
CA ASN A 21 5.35 -14.86 -35.72
C ASN A 21 5.81 -14.28 -34.35
N LYS A 22 5.96 -12.97 -34.30
CA LYS A 22 6.01 -12.23 -33.03
C LYS A 22 4.65 -12.37 -32.35
N LYS A 23 4.50 -13.33 -31.44
CA LYS A 23 3.42 -13.31 -30.45
C LYS A 23 3.58 -12.05 -29.60
N LYS A 24 2.66 -11.10 -29.75
CA LYS A 24 2.50 -9.98 -28.83
C LYS A 24 2.12 -10.54 -27.46
N ILE A 25 3.05 -10.50 -26.52
CA ILE A 25 2.79 -10.73 -25.10
C ILE A 25 2.13 -9.44 -24.59
N GLN A 26 0.89 -9.52 -24.13
CA GLN A 26 0.24 -8.48 -23.35
C GLN A 26 0.81 -8.53 -21.92
N THR A 27 1.91 -7.82 -21.70
CA THR A 27 2.40 -7.50 -20.35
C THR A 27 1.70 -6.26 -19.85
N SER A 28 1.48 -6.18 -18.54
CA SER A 28 0.90 -5.01 -17.84
C SER A 28 1.51 -3.71 -18.38
N SER A 29 0.71 -2.91 -19.05
CA SER A 29 1.13 -1.86 -20.01
C SER A 29 1.99 -0.73 -19.43
N GLY A 30 2.00 -0.53 -18.12
CA GLY A 30 2.76 0.56 -17.49
C GLY A 30 4.27 0.35 -17.43
N ILE A 31 4.73 -0.84 -17.10
CA ILE A 31 6.16 -1.13 -16.85
C ILE A 31 6.99 -1.08 -18.15
N VAL A 32 6.48 -1.69 -19.21
CA VAL A 32 7.18 -1.75 -20.52
C VAL A 32 7.24 -0.37 -21.21
N THR A 33 6.26 0.50 -20.97
CA THR A 33 6.19 1.83 -21.57
C THR A 33 7.32 2.74 -21.09
N TYR A 34 7.69 2.70 -19.80
CA TYR A 34 8.74 3.55 -19.25
C TYR A 34 10.13 3.20 -19.80
N GLN A 35 10.43 1.94 -19.98
CA GLN A 35 11.73 1.49 -20.49
C GLN A 35 11.93 1.84 -21.97
N LYS A 36 10.87 1.73 -22.78
CA LYS A 36 10.93 2.08 -24.21
C LYS A 36 11.05 3.59 -24.44
N LEU A 37 10.32 4.38 -23.65
CA LEU A 37 10.35 5.85 -23.71
C LEU A 37 11.67 6.45 -23.20
N PHE A 38 12.35 5.75 -22.27
CA PHE A 38 13.66 6.19 -21.78
C PHE A 38 14.72 6.18 -22.88
N ASN A 39 14.77 5.13 -23.68
CA ASN A 39 15.74 5.00 -24.78
C ASN A 39 15.53 6.03 -25.89
N GLU A 40 14.29 6.41 -26.16
CA GLU A 40 13.95 7.43 -27.16
C GLU A 40 14.28 8.85 -26.67
N ASN A 41 14.11 9.14 -25.37
CA ASN A 41 14.37 10.46 -24.80
C ASN A 41 15.85 10.75 -24.49
N TYR A 42 16.68 9.70 -24.28
CA TYR A 42 18.12 9.90 -24.04
C TYR A 42 18.84 10.54 -25.23
N THR A 43 18.42 10.18 -26.44
CA THR A 43 18.94 10.81 -27.69
C THR A 43 18.48 12.26 -27.87
N PHE A 44 17.30 12.62 -27.41
CA PHE A 44 16.76 13.98 -27.50
C PHE A 44 17.42 14.94 -26.49
N LYS A 45 17.74 14.48 -25.27
CA LYS A 45 18.41 15.30 -24.23
C LYS A 45 19.83 15.73 -24.61
N LYS A 46 20.54 14.98 -25.44
CA LYS A 46 21.89 15.33 -25.87
C LYS A 46 21.88 16.57 -26.79
N LYS A 47 20.78 16.82 -27.52
CA LYS A 47 20.57 17.95 -28.41
C LYS A 47 20.16 19.24 -27.67
N LEU A 48 19.47 19.12 -26.53
CA LEU A 48 18.99 20.24 -25.71
C LEU A 48 20.06 20.89 -24.80
N LYS A 49 21.19 20.21 -24.57
CA LYS A 49 22.24 20.71 -23.66
C LYS A 49 22.98 21.92 -24.20
N THR A 50 23.04 22.08 -25.55
CA THR A 50 23.69 23.18 -26.22
C THR A 50 22.85 24.47 -26.23
N GLU A 51 21.53 24.37 -26.24
CA GLU A 51 20.64 25.56 -26.22
C GLU A 51 20.47 26.16 -24.81
N LYS A 52 20.59 25.34 -23.76
CA LYS A 52 20.43 25.79 -22.36
C LYS A 52 21.52 26.78 -21.89
N CYS A 53 22.70 26.78 -22.50
CA CYS A 53 23.76 27.72 -22.13
C CYS A 53 23.45 29.16 -22.59
N PHE A 54 22.78 29.30 -23.73
CA PHE A 54 22.38 30.62 -24.29
C PHE A 54 21.22 31.22 -23.48
N VAL A 55 20.21 30.39 -23.12
CA VAL A 55 19.05 30.83 -22.32
C VAL A 55 19.48 31.26 -20.92
N LYS A 56 20.43 30.56 -20.28
CA LYS A 56 20.95 30.96 -18.96
C LYS A 56 21.63 32.34 -18.97
N LYS A 57 22.35 32.72 -20.04
CA LYS A 57 22.95 34.05 -20.17
C LYS A 57 21.89 35.14 -20.30
N ILE A 58 20.83 34.89 -21.06
CA ILE A 58 19.72 35.85 -21.22
C ILE A 58 18.97 36.03 -19.89
N LEU A 59 18.67 34.93 -19.16
CA LEU A 59 18.02 35.01 -17.86
C LEU A 59 18.84 35.76 -16.81
N LEU A 60 20.19 35.64 -16.87
CA LEU A 60 21.07 36.39 -15.97
C LEU A 60 20.99 37.89 -16.23
N ILE A 61 20.95 38.31 -17.50
CA ILE A 61 20.83 39.72 -17.89
C ILE A 61 19.46 40.28 -17.46
N ILE A 62 18.38 39.52 -17.67
CA ILE A 62 17.04 39.95 -17.25
C ILE A 62 16.97 40.09 -15.71
N SER A 63 17.57 39.16 -14.96
CA SER A 63 17.62 39.24 -13.48
C SER A 63 18.37 40.49 -13.00
N LEU A 64 19.47 40.87 -13.62
CA LEU A 64 20.23 42.09 -13.30
C LEU A 64 19.39 43.37 -13.57
N ILE A 65 18.63 43.38 -14.65
CA ILE A 65 17.74 44.52 -15.00
C ILE A 65 16.62 44.64 -13.95
N ILE A 66 16.01 43.52 -13.52
CA ILE A 66 14.96 43.52 -12.48
C ILE A 66 15.51 44.03 -11.14
N ILE A 67 16.73 43.63 -10.76
CA ILE A 67 17.39 44.12 -9.54
C ILE A 67 17.62 45.63 -9.61
N ALA A 68 18.07 46.16 -10.76
CA ALA A 68 18.26 47.59 -10.96
C ALA A 68 16.93 48.37 -10.80
N ILE A 69 15.84 47.87 -11.38
CA ILE A 69 14.50 48.47 -11.30
C ILE A 69 13.99 48.46 -9.85
N THR A 70 14.21 47.39 -9.10
CA THR A 70 13.80 47.30 -7.69
C THR A 70 14.57 48.25 -6.81
N ILE A 71 15.86 48.45 -7.06
CA ILE A 71 16.69 49.44 -6.34
C ILE A 71 16.18 50.85 -6.60
N ILE A 72 15.87 51.18 -7.85
CA ILE A 72 15.32 52.51 -8.23
C ILE A 72 13.96 52.73 -7.55
N ALA A 73 13.09 51.73 -7.55
CA ALA A 73 11.78 51.81 -6.87
C ALA A 73 11.94 52.01 -5.35
N LEU A 74 12.92 51.35 -4.72
CA LEU A 74 13.22 51.51 -3.31
C LEU A 74 13.70 52.91 -2.95
N ILE A 75 14.53 53.50 -3.81
CA ILE A 75 15.03 54.89 -3.66
C ILE A 75 13.86 55.89 -3.76
N ILE A 76 12.91 55.67 -4.69
CA ILE A 76 11.72 56.52 -4.85
C ILE A 76 10.81 56.42 -3.59
N ILE A 77 10.64 55.22 -3.04
CA ILE A 77 9.84 54.98 -1.81
C ILE A 77 10.49 55.67 -0.61
N ILE A 78 11.80 55.59 -0.46
CA ILE A 78 12.56 56.23 0.63
C ILE A 78 12.47 57.78 0.50
N LYS A 79 12.57 58.34 -0.71
CA LYS A 79 12.35 59.79 -0.94
C LYS A 79 10.93 60.24 -0.62
N LYS A 80 9.91 59.40 -0.89
CA LYS A 80 8.50 59.70 -0.59
C LYS A 80 8.16 59.64 0.90
N LYS A 81 8.86 58.80 1.69
CA LYS A 81 8.71 58.67 3.14
C LYS A 81 9.30 59.83 3.97
N ARG A 82 10.15 60.69 3.38
CA ARG A 82 10.77 61.85 4.09
C ARG A 82 9.82 63.06 4.23
N ASN A 83 8.64 63.05 3.59
CA ASN A 83 7.73 64.19 3.58
C ASN A 83 6.42 63.95 4.36
N PHE A 84 6.37 63.01 5.31
CA PHE A 84 5.17 62.80 6.11
C PHE A 84 5.48 63.04 7.60
N SER A 85 5.01 64.16 8.13
CA SER A 85 5.02 64.45 9.56
C SER A 85 3.83 63.78 10.28
N PRO A 86 3.97 63.29 11.53
CA PRO A 86 2.92 62.54 12.20
C PRO A 86 1.83 63.47 12.79
N LYS A 87 0.56 63.23 12.44
CA LYS A 87 -0.59 63.73 13.20
C LYS A 87 -0.95 62.72 14.30
N LYS A 88 -1.17 63.27 15.50
CA LYS A 88 -1.46 62.62 16.78
C LYS A 88 -2.88 62.01 16.81
N ASN A 89 -2.93 60.83 17.45
CA ASN A 89 -3.99 60.28 18.31
C ASN A 89 -5.44 60.14 17.77
N ALA A 90 -5.83 58.89 17.52
CA ALA A 90 -7.18 58.42 17.80
C ALA A 90 -7.05 57.06 18.49
N SER A 91 -7.49 56.98 19.74
CA SER A 91 -7.66 55.80 20.56
C SER A 91 -8.84 54.99 20.04
N PHE A 92 -8.59 53.74 19.59
CA PHE A 92 -9.64 52.77 19.34
C PHE A 92 -9.82 51.85 20.56
N PRO A 93 -11.07 51.55 20.95
CA PRO A 93 -11.32 50.69 22.11
C PRO A 93 -11.02 49.22 21.77
N ILE A 94 -10.12 48.61 22.59
CA ILE A 94 -9.67 47.21 22.51
C ILE A 94 -10.68 46.24 23.16
N ASN A 95 -11.95 46.44 23.02
CA ASN A 95 -12.93 45.59 23.70
C ASN A 95 -13.97 44.88 22.80
N SER A 96 -13.75 44.78 21.49
CA SER A 96 -14.68 44.05 20.61
C SER A 96 -14.07 42.83 19.89
N PHE A 97 -12.81 42.47 20.11
CA PHE A 97 -12.17 41.33 19.44
C PHE A 97 -11.98 40.10 20.32
N LEU A 98 -12.38 40.13 21.60
CA LEU A 98 -12.19 39.00 22.51
C LEU A 98 -13.42 38.11 22.73
N ASN A 99 -14.57 38.41 22.09
CA ASN A 99 -15.79 37.62 22.28
C ASN A 99 -16.15 36.68 21.12
N ASN A 100 -15.27 36.51 20.11
CA ASN A 100 -15.50 35.55 19.04
C ASN A 100 -14.55 34.33 19.08
N TYR A 101 -13.85 34.11 20.21
CA TYR A 101 -13.05 32.89 20.46
C TYR A 101 -13.66 32.04 21.58
N ALA A 102 -14.98 31.97 21.64
CA ALA A 102 -15.63 31.01 22.52
C ALA A 102 -16.64 30.23 21.70
N VAL A 103 -16.44 28.93 21.73
CA VAL A 103 -17.20 27.89 21.07
C VAL A 103 -16.78 27.67 19.61
N SER A 104 -15.55 27.19 19.38
CA SER A 104 -15.39 26.15 18.40
C SER A 104 -16.19 24.95 18.96
N GLU A 105 -17.43 24.78 18.55
CA GLU A 105 -18.03 23.45 18.58
C GLU A 105 -16.98 22.50 18.05
N ALA A 106 -16.57 21.52 18.86
CA ALA A 106 -15.70 20.46 18.40
C ALA A 106 -16.45 19.84 17.22
N ILE A 107 -16.02 20.18 16.00
CA ILE A 107 -16.59 19.60 14.77
C ILE A 107 -16.45 18.11 14.98
N SER A 108 -17.56 17.42 15.15
CA SER A 108 -17.54 16.00 15.45
C SER A 108 -16.90 15.30 14.26
N LYS A 109 -15.69 14.82 14.50
CA LYS A 109 -14.83 14.22 13.49
C LYS A 109 -15.40 12.87 13.09
N ASN A 110 -15.63 12.67 11.81
CA ASN A 110 -16.04 11.37 11.29
C ASN A 110 -14.81 10.50 11.05
N ILE A 111 -14.92 9.19 11.29
CA ILE A 111 -13.89 8.25 10.83
C ILE A 111 -13.89 8.22 9.30
N GLY A 112 -12.74 7.91 8.72
CA GLY A 112 -12.61 7.59 7.31
C GLY A 112 -12.74 6.09 7.05
N LEU A 113 -12.56 5.69 5.80
CA LEU A 113 -12.45 4.29 5.39
C LEU A 113 -11.17 4.09 4.58
N SER A 114 -10.66 2.86 4.60
CA SER A 114 -9.54 2.42 3.77
C SER A 114 -9.77 1.00 3.27
N THR A 115 -9.04 0.59 2.24
CA THR A 115 -9.04 -0.80 1.75
C THR A 115 -8.45 -1.74 2.81
N GLY A 116 -8.92 -2.98 2.84
CA GLY A 116 -8.50 -3.95 3.85
C GLY A 116 -7.14 -4.55 3.57
N GLY A 117 -6.12 -3.97 4.15
CA GLY A 117 -4.76 -4.49 4.07
C GLY A 117 -3.73 -3.42 3.74
N ALA A 118 -2.63 -3.48 4.44
CA ALA A 118 -1.51 -2.60 4.21
C ALA A 118 -0.21 -3.36 4.44
N LYS A 119 0.58 -3.52 3.39
CA LYS A 119 1.97 -3.89 3.55
C LYS A 119 2.70 -2.70 4.16
N ASP A 120 3.49 -2.99 5.16
CA ASP A 120 4.28 -1.97 5.82
C ASP A 120 5.38 -1.42 4.88
N THR A 121 5.18 -0.20 4.41
CA THR A 121 6.15 0.49 3.55
C THR A 121 7.42 0.88 4.32
N ASN A 122 7.39 0.92 5.65
CA ASN A 122 8.60 1.21 6.44
C ASN A 122 9.60 0.05 6.32
N ASN A 123 9.15 -1.20 6.20
CA ASN A 123 10.03 -2.33 5.88
C ASN A 123 10.83 -2.06 4.60
N PHE A 124 10.18 -1.61 3.54
CA PHE A 124 10.85 -1.24 2.30
C PHE A 124 11.90 -0.14 2.50
N ARG A 125 11.55 0.92 3.26
CA ARG A 125 12.47 2.03 3.57
C ARG A 125 13.66 1.56 4.40
N GLU A 126 13.43 0.73 5.42
CA GLU A 126 14.47 0.17 6.28
C GLU A 126 15.39 -0.78 5.50
N ASN A 127 14.87 -1.62 4.62
CA ASN A 127 15.68 -2.47 3.74
C ASN A 127 16.67 -1.63 2.92
N ILE A 128 16.21 -0.56 2.29
CA ILE A 128 17.08 0.33 1.52
C ILE A 128 18.12 1.01 2.41
N LYS A 129 17.70 1.49 3.58
CA LYS A 129 18.58 2.15 4.54
C LYS A 129 19.68 1.21 5.05
N ASN A 130 19.36 -0.06 5.25
CA ASN A 130 20.29 -1.10 5.69
C ASN A 130 21.12 -1.70 4.54
N GLY A 131 20.92 -1.25 3.31
CA GLY A 131 21.65 -1.72 2.15
C GLY A 131 21.14 -3.03 1.57
N TYR A 132 19.96 -3.48 1.95
CA TYR A 132 19.29 -4.65 1.36
C TYR A 132 18.55 -4.28 0.09
N PHE A 133 18.62 -5.15 -0.90
CA PHE A 133 17.93 -4.99 -2.18
C PHE A 133 16.52 -5.57 -2.09
N PRO A 134 15.47 -4.73 -2.16
CA PRO A 134 14.10 -5.17 -2.01
C PRO A 134 13.62 -5.99 -3.22
N ILE A 135 12.50 -6.68 -3.05
CA ILE A 135 11.70 -7.26 -4.14
C ILE A 135 10.57 -6.31 -4.53
N SER A 136 10.00 -6.46 -5.74
CA SER A 136 9.00 -5.53 -6.26
C SER A 136 7.69 -5.55 -5.48
N THR A 137 7.42 -6.64 -4.73
CA THR A 137 6.30 -6.76 -3.81
C THR A 137 6.55 -6.09 -2.44
N ASP A 138 7.78 -5.65 -2.13
CA ASP A 138 8.07 -4.95 -0.87
C ASP A 138 7.52 -3.53 -0.83
N ILE A 139 7.17 -2.96 -1.96
CA ILE A 139 6.45 -1.70 -2.05
C ILE A 139 5.15 -1.88 -2.82
N THR A 140 4.01 -1.61 -2.19
CA THR A 140 2.67 -1.69 -2.79
C THR A 140 2.00 -0.32 -2.80
N TYR A 141 1.07 -0.12 -3.73
CA TYR A 141 0.30 1.14 -3.79
C TYR A 141 -0.57 1.30 -2.55
N ASN A 142 -1.24 0.24 -2.09
CA ASN A 142 -2.08 0.29 -0.90
C ASN A 142 -1.25 0.53 0.36
N GLY A 143 -0.13 -0.18 0.53
CA GLY A 143 0.76 0.00 1.66
C GLY A 143 1.24 1.44 1.76
N LEU A 144 1.68 2.02 0.62
CA LEU A 144 2.11 3.40 0.59
C LEU A 144 0.94 4.37 0.83
N PHE A 145 -0.23 4.16 0.21
CA PHE A 145 -1.40 5.02 0.45
C PHE A 145 -1.83 4.95 1.91
N TYR A 146 -1.82 3.78 2.53
CA TYR A 146 -2.16 3.63 3.95
C TYR A 146 -1.23 4.37 4.91
N ASP A 147 -0.05 4.77 4.46
CA ASP A 147 0.92 5.57 5.23
C ASP A 147 0.60 7.06 5.27
N TYR A 148 -0.30 7.53 4.38
CA TYR A 148 -0.60 8.94 4.16
C TYR A 148 -2.05 9.28 4.44
N TYR A 149 -2.29 10.54 4.83
CA TYR A 149 -3.60 11.14 4.90
C TYR A 149 -3.91 11.85 3.58
N PHE A 150 -5.16 11.75 3.11
CA PHE A 150 -5.61 12.32 1.84
C PHE A 150 -6.83 13.21 2.05
N ASP A 151 -6.83 14.38 1.42
CA ASP A 151 -8.06 15.11 1.13
C ASP A 151 -8.89 14.27 0.15
N THR A 152 -10.00 13.75 0.62
CA THR A 152 -10.88 12.88 -0.16
C THR A 152 -11.78 13.62 -1.12
N GLY A 153 -11.79 14.97 -1.10
CA GLY A 153 -12.71 15.80 -1.88
C GLY A 153 -14.15 15.77 -1.37
N ARG A 154 -14.37 15.45 -0.08
CA ARG A 154 -15.71 15.44 0.54
C ARG A 154 -16.31 16.83 0.54
N LYS A 155 -17.50 16.99 -0.08
CA LYS A 155 -18.21 18.28 -0.18
C LYS A 155 -19.49 18.34 0.65
N THR A 156 -20.11 17.19 0.90
CA THR A 156 -21.42 17.11 1.58
C THR A 156 -21.44 15.95 2.56
N GLU A 157 -22.25 16.09 3.61
CA GLU A 157 -22.62 14.98 4.46
C GLU A 157 -23.70 14.13 3.78
N SER A 158 -23.74 12.85 4.09
CA SER A 158 -24.73 11.88 3.60
C SER A 158 -25.31 11.14 4.79
N GLU A 159 -26.54 10.66 4.66
CA GLU A 159 -27.18 9.83 5.69
C GLU A 159 -26.68 8.37 5.67
N HIS A 160 -25.90 7.99 4.64
CA HIS A 160 -25.43 6.63 4.49
C HIS A 160 -24.07 6.44 5.19
N LEU A 161 -23.82 5.24 5.71
CA LEU A 161 -22.58 4.86 6.38
C LEU A 161 -21.37 5.21 5.50
N PHE A 162 -21.42 4.89 4.23
CA PHE A 162 -20.37 5.18 3.25
C PHE A 162 -20.86 6.24 2.26
N SER A 163 -20.03 7.22 2.00
CA SER A 163 -20.30 8.32 1.08
C SER A 163 -19.08 8.57 0.18
N PRO A 164 -19.03 7.96 -1.01
CA PRO A 164 -17.95 8.22 -1.93
C PRO A 164 -17.95 9.68 -2.40
N SER A 165 -16.76 10.25 -2.52
CA SER A 165 -16.53 11.53 -3.18
C SER A 165 -15.60 11.34 -4.37
N TYR A 166 -15.60 12.29 -5.30
CA TYR A 166 -14.83 12.17 -6.52
C TYR A 166 -14.06 13.46 -6.76
N SER A 167 -12.79 13.30 -7.15
CA SER A 167 -11.95 14.40 -7.60
C SER A 167 -11.26 13.99 -8.88
N CYS A 168 -11.03 14.92 -9.80
CA CYS A 168 -10.36 14.63 -11.05
C CYS A 168 -9.10 15.48 -11.24
N ALA A 169 -8.21 14.97 -12.08
CA ALA A 169 -6.99 15.66 -12.45
C ALA A 169 -6.58 15.31 -13.89
N LYS A 170 -5.95 16.30 -14.54
CA LYS A 170 -5.16 16.13 -15.74
C LYS A 170 -3.73 16.47 -15.38
N SER A 171 -2.84 15.50 -15.47
CA SER A 171 -1.45 15.64 -15.05
C SER A 171 -0.50 15.15 -16.12
N LYS A 172 0.60 15.86 -16.29
CA LYS A 172 1.64 15.50 -17.25
C LYS A 172 2.66 14.57 -16.59
N ASP A 173 2.87 13.41 -17.18
CA ASP A 173 3.89 12.47 -16.68
C ASP A 173 5.29 13.09 -16.78
N PRO A 174 6.10 13.08 -15.70
CA PRO A 174 7.39 13.76 -15.68
C PRO A 174 8.46 13.10 -16.55
N ILE A 175 8.25 11.89 -17.03
CA ILE A 175 9.20 11.12 -17.83
C ILE A 175 8.78 11.11 -19.30
N SER A 176 7.55 10.67 -19.58
CA SER A 176 7.02 10.55 -20.93
C SER A 176 6.50 11.87 -21.50
N TYR A 177 6.21 12.84 -20.63
CA TYR A 177 5.57 14.11 -20.95
C TYR A 177 4.17 13.99 -21.56
N LYS A 178 3.53 12.83 -21.45
CA LYS A 178 2.14 12.62 -21.87
C LYS A 178 1.18 13.14 -20.83
N ASN A 179 0.02 13.62 -21.30
CA ASN A 179 -1.09 13.93 -20.43
C ASN A 179 -1.75 12.63 -19.98
N GLU A 180 -2.03 12.54 -18.69
CA GLU A 180 -2.73 11.44 -18.05
C GLU A 180 -3.95 12.00 -17.32
N PHE A 181 -5.03 11.23 -17.31
CA PHE A 181 -6.30 11.61 -16.71
C PHE A 181 -6.57 10.71 -15.51
N TYR A 182 -6.95 11.31 -14.40
CA TYR A 182 -7.15 10.58 -13.15
C TYR A 182 -8.45 10.96 -12.48
N VAL A 183 -9.03 9.99 -11.78
CA VAL A 183 -10.14 10.18 -10.86
C VAL A 183 -9.77 9.53 -9.53
N THR A 184 -10.00 10.20 -8.41
CA THR A 184 -10.01 9.55 -7.10
C THR A 184 -11.44 9.25 -6.67
N VAL A 185 -11.60 8.08 -6.03
CA VAL A 185 -12.76 7.75 -5.21
C VAL A 185 -12.36 7.93 -3.76
N GLY A 186 -12.90 8.97 -3.13
CA GLY A 186 -12.68 9.27 -1.71
C GLY A 186 -13.52 8.36 -0.83
N LEU A 187 -12.88 7.75 0.16
CA LEU A 187 -13.47 6.74 1.05
C LEU A 187 -13.93 7.39 2.36
N ASN A 188 -15.09 8.02 2.34
CA ASN A 188 -15.64 8.74 3.48
C ASN A 188 -16.67 7.91 4.24
N SER A 189 -16.69 8.06 5.56
CA SER A 189 -17.75 7.55 6.43
C SER A 189 -18.54 8.71 7.06
N ASN A 190 -19.78 8.45 7.41
CA ASN A 190 -20.61 9.36 8.22
C ASN A 190 -20.72 8.94 9.69
N ILE A 191 -19.92 7.96 10.11
CA ILE A 191 -19.82 7.57 11.51
C ILE A 191 -18.90 8.58 12.22
N LYS A 192 -19.42 9.23 13.26
CA LYS A 192 -18.58 10.05 14.14
C LYS A 192 -17.60 9.18 14.88
N GLU A 193 -16.39 9.68 15.10
CA GLU A 193 -15.35 8.95 15.84
C GLU A 193 -15.83 8.58 17.26
N SER A 194 -16.60 9.47 17.90
CA SER A 194 -17.24 9.21 19.20
C SER A 194 -18.27 8.08 19.20
N ASP A 195 -18.92 7.86 18.06
CA ASP A 195 -20.03 6.92 17.92
C ASP A 195 -19.57 5.58 17.33
N PHE A 196 -18.30 5.51 16.91
CA PHE A 196 -17.74 4.30 16.34
C PHE A 196 -17.61 3.22 17.42
N GLN A 197 -18.29 2.11 17.20
CA GLN A 197 -18.22 0.93 18.05
C GLN A 197 -18.09 -0.33 17.19
N ARG A 198 -17.10 -1.17 17.54
CA ARG A 198 -17.00 -2.49 16.96
C ARG A 198 -18.09 -3.43 17.51
N LYS A 199 -18.38 -4.49 16.77
CA LYS A 199 -19.19 -5.61 17.30
C LYS A 199 -18.42 -6.31 18.42
N LYS A 200 -19.15 -7.07 19.23
CA LYS A 200 -18.56 -8.07 20.11
C LYS A 200 -17.81 -9.11 19.27
N LEU A 201 -16.75 -9.65 19.78
CA LEU A 201 -15.89 -10.59 19.06
C LEU A 201 -16.05 -12.01 19.59
N ASN A 202 -16.06 -12.97 18.67
CA ASN A 202 -15.62 -14.33 18.92
C ASN A 202 -14.24 -14.43 18.25
N LEU A 203 -13.18 -14.22 19.02
CA LEU A 203 -11.82 -14.04 18.53
C LEU A 203 -10.95 -15.25 18.84
N VAL A 204 -10.26 -15.77 17.83
CA VAL A 204 -9.16 -16.72 18.03
C VAL A 204 -7.88 -16.12 17.48
N VAL A 205 -6.86 -16.02 18.31
CA VAL A 205 -5.49 -15.72 17.88
C VAL A 205 -4.80 -17.04 17.55
N VAL A 206 -4.26 -17.14 16.34
CA VAL A 206 -3.46 -18.28 15.86
C VAL A 206 -2.02 -17.81 15.78
N LEU A 207 -1.19 -18.29 16.68
CA LEU A 207 0.17 -17.81 16.88
C LEU A 207 1.19 -18.84 16.37
N ASP A 208 2.00 -18.42 15.42
CA ASP A 208 3.15 -19.17 14.93
C ASP A 208 4.21 -19.27 16.03
N ILE A 209 4.58 -20.49 16.38
CA ILE A 209 5.66 -20.80 17.30
C ILE A 209 6.77 -21.60 16.62
N SER A 210 6.89 -21.52 15.28
CA SER A 210 7.93 -22.19 14.53
C SER A 210 9.32 -21.66 14.81
N GLY A 211 10.36 -22.43 14.40
CA GLY A 211 11.76 -22.09 14.66
C GLY A 211 12.21 -20.76 14.05
N SER A 212 11.60 -20.30 12.95
CA SER A 212 11.92 -18.99 12.33
C SER A 212 11.55 -17.80 13.23
N MET A 213 10.58 -17.98 14.14
CA MET A 213 10.19 -16.96 15.11
C MET A 213 11.24 -16.70 16.21
N ILE A 214 12.32 -17.48 16.29
CA ILE A 214 13.48 -17.24 17.17
C ILE A 214 14.35 -16.09 16.65
N SER A 215 14.34 -15.85 15.34
CA SER A 215 15.18 -14.83 14.71
C SER A 215 14.87 -13.43 15.25
N PRO A 216 15.87 -12.53 15.30
CA PRO A 216 15.62 -11.13 15.57
C PRO A 216 14.59 -10.54 14.60
N PHE A 217 13.80 -9.58 15.08
CA PHE A 217 12.66 -9.03 14.33
C PHE A 217 13.08 -8.34 13.04
N SER A 218 14.22 -7.65 13.06
CA SER A 218 14.74 -6.81 11.98
C SER A 218 15.76 -7.51 11.08
N SER A 219 15.93 -8.84 11.21
CA SER A 219 16.94 -9.60 10.46
C SER A 219 16.31 -10.59 9.50
N TYR A 220 16.97 -10.80 8.35
CA TYR A 220 16.66 -11.91 7.47
C TYR A 220 17.05 -13.24 8.10
N TYR A 221 16.29 -14.30 7.87
CA TYR A 221 16.62 -15.64 8.38
C TYR A 221 17.97 -16.14 7.84
N TYR A 222 18.25 -15.89 6.55
CA TYR A 222 19.54 -16.15 5.92
C TYR A 222 20.21 -14.83 5.56
N ASP A 223 20.77 -14.14 6.55
CA ASP A 223 21.47 -12.89 6.32
C ASP A 223 22.94 -13.12 5.98
N SER A 224 23.33 -12.85 4.72
CA SER A 224 24.70 -12.96 4.24
C SER A 224 25.58 -11.73 4.56
N PHE A 225 24.97 -10.62 5.02
CA PHE A 225 25.66 -9.34 5.25
C PHE A 225 25.91 -9.04 6.74
N SER A 226 25.36 -9.80 7.66
CA SER A 226 25.31 -9.48 9.08
C SER A 226 26.66 -9.39 9.80
N ASN A 227 27.77 -9.77 9.15
CA ASN A 227 29.08 -9.75 9.82
C ASN A 227 29.67 -8.35 10.01
N ASP A 228 29.28 -7.34 9.21
CA ASP A 228 29.84 -5.99 9.27
C ASP A 228 28.85 -4.90 9.69
N SER A 229 27.55 -5.17 9.67
CA SER A 229 26.50 -4.12 9.87
C SER A 229 25.96 -4.01 11.30
N LYS A 230 26.50 -4.75 12.26
CA LYS A 230 25.97 -4.92 13.63
C LYS A 230 25.78 -3.66 14.48
N ASN A 231 26.00 -2.46 13.97
CA ASN A 231 26.06 -1.27 14.82
C ASN A 231 25.12 -0.11 14.44
N ILE A 232 24.17 -0.28 13.51
CA ILE A 232 23.47 0.91 12.97
C ILE A 232 22.13 1.20 13.67
N PHE A 233 21.49 0.22 14.30
CA PHE A 233 20.21 0.42 15.01
C PHE A 233 20.22 -0.32 16.34
N LYS A 234 20.29 0.43 17.43
CA LYS A 234 20.06 -0.07 18.79
C LYS A 234 18.82 0.61 19.37
N SER A 235 17.63 0.05 19.06
CA SER A 235 16.54 0.15 20.02
C SER A 235 16.65 -1.00 21.03
N ASP A 236 16.11 -0.86 22.22
CA ASP A 236 16.10 -1.93 23.23
C ASP A 236 15.36 -3.18 22.73
N ASP A 237 14.49 -3.03 21.72
CA ASP A 237 13.71 -4.10 21.10
C ASP A 237 14.45 -4.81 19.94
N ASP A 238 15.55 -4.27 19.40
CA ASP A 238 16.26 -4.85 18.23
C ASP A 238 16.93 -6.19 18.54
N ASN A 239 17.13 -6.49 19.82
CA ASN A 239 17.68 -7.78 20.27
C ASN A 239 16.60 -8.82 20.58
N LYS A 240 15.31 -8.44 20.58
CA LYS A 240 14.22 -9.38 20.85
C LYS A 240 13.91 -10.22 19.61
N SER A 241 13.56 -11.48 19.86
CA SER A 241 13.06 -12.37 18.82
C SER A 241 11.65 -11.96 18.35
N LYS A 242 11.28 -12.37 17.13
CA LYS A 242 9.91 -12.25 16.61
C LYS A 242 8.90 -12.81 17.62
N MET A 243 9.25 -13.93 18.29
CA MET A 243 8.38 -14.58 19.28
C MET A 243 8.16 -13.72 20.52
N GLU A 244 9.22 -13.13 21.09
CA GLU A 244 9.08 -12.26 22.26
C GLU A 244 8.21 -11.04 21.97
N ILE A 245 8.38 -10.41 20.80
CA ILE A 245 7.58 -9.26 20.39
C ILE A 245 6.14 -9.68 20.10
N ALA A 246 5.92 -10.86 19.47
CA ALA A 246 4.59 -11.39 19.25
C ALA A 246 3.86 -11.65 20.57
N ASN A 247 4.52 -12.23 21.57
CA ASN A 247 3.95 -12.44 22.91
C ASN A 247 3.56 -11.13 23.59
N GLU A 248 4.42 -10.11 23.54
CA GLU A 248 4.12 -8.77 24.07
C GLU A 248 2.90 -8.17 23.35
N SER A 249 2.83 -8.31 22.02
CA SER A 249 1.77 -7.75 21.20
C SER A 249 0.42 -8.43 21.43
N VAL A 250 0.40 -9.76 21.61
CA VAL A 250 -0.81 -10.48 22.00
C VAL A 250 -1.29 -10.08 23.40
N ASN A 251 -0.36 -9.82 24.34
CA ASN A 251 -0.72 -9.30 25.66
C ASN A 251 -1.35 -7.89 25.58
N ILE A 252 -0.88 -7.02 24.67
CA ILE A 252 -1.49 -5.71 24.40
C ILE A 252 -2.89 -5.87 23.78
N LEU A 253 -3.06 -6.84 22.85
CA LEU A 253 -4.36 -7.15 22.26
C LEU A 253 -5.39 -7.54 23.31
N ILE A 254 -5.01 -8.37 24.30
CA ILE A 254 -5.91 -8.77 25.37
C ILE A 254 -6.44 -7.56 26.14
N ASP A 255 -5.65 -6.51 26.32
CA ASP A 255 -6.09 -5.28 26.98
C ASP A 255 -7.16 -4.50 26.18
N GLN A 256 -7.34 -4.80 24.90
CA GLN A 256 -8.36 -4.17 24.03
C GLN A 256 -9.69 -4.95 24.06
N LEU A 257 -9.73 -6.13 24.67
CA LEU A 257 -10.93 -6.97 24.70
C LEU A 257 -11.91 -6.45 25.76
N LYS A 258 -13.19 -6.54 25.41
CA LYS A 258 -14.30 -6.16 26.29
C LYS A 258 -14.79 -7.41 27.06
N ALA A 259 -15.41 -7.20 28.21
CA ALA A 259 -15.88 -8.27 29.09
C ALA A 259 -16.84 -9.27 28.39
N ASP A 260 -17.60 -8.80 27.40
CA ASP A 260 -18.57 -9.57 26.62
C ASP A 260 -18.00 -10.10 25.28
N ASP A 261 -16.71 -9.88 24.98
CA ASP A 261 -16.00 -10.61 23.93
C ASP A 261 -15.72 -12.05 24.36
N ARG A 262 -15.47 -12.91 23.39
CA ARG A 262 -14.92 -14.26 23.60
C ARG A 262 -13.54 -14.34 22.97
N PHE A 263 -12.64 -14.99 23.68
CA PHE A 263 -11.24 -15.05 23.29
C PHE A 263 -10.65 -16.45 23.47
N GLY A 264 -9.86 -16.90 22.51
CA GLY A 264 -9.11 -18.14 22.55
C GLY A 264 -7.78 -18.03 21.82
N ILE A 265 -6.85 -18.94 22.09
CA ILE A 265 -5.51 -18.99 21.47
C ILE A 265 -5.21 -20.40 20.99
N VAL A 266 -4.73 -20.47 19.74
CA VAL A 266 -4.13 -21.65 19.12
C VAL A 266 -2.67 -21.38 18.88
N LEU A 267 -1.80 -22.30 19.25
CA LEU A 267 -0.38 -22.30 18.89
C LEU A 267 -0.15 -23.30 17.76
N PHE A 268 0.72 -22.96 16.81
CA PHE A 268 1.10 -23.90 15.78
C PHE A 268 2.58 -23.85 15.44
N ASN A 269 3.11 -25.04 15.08
CA ASN A 269 4.42 -25.25 14.48
C ASN A 269 4.28 -26.38 13.43
N GLN A 270 4.94 -27.54 13.51
CA GLN A 270 4.63 -28.70 12.66
C GLN A 270 3.24 -29.31 12.90
N GLY A 271 2.60 -29.00 14.01
CA GLY A 271 1.21 -29.32 14.36
C GLY A 271 0.51 -28.12 15.00
N ALA A 272 -0.66 -28.33 15.56
CA ALA A 272 -1.39 -27.27 16.27
C ALA A 272 -1.92 -27.77 17.61
N GLN A 273 -2.01 -26.86 18.57
CA GLN A 273 -2.63 -27.11 19.88
C GLN A 273 -3.40 -25.89 20.36
N THR A 274 -4.53 -26.13 21.00
CA THR A 274 -5.27 -25.11 21.70
C THR A 274 -4.57 -24.77 23.01
N LEU A 275 -4.04 -23.55 23.14
CA LEU A 275 -3.50 -23.04 24.41
C LEU A 275 -4.62 -22.58 25.36
N MET A 276 -5.61 -21.87 24.80
CA MET A 276 -6.78 -21.38 25.51
C MET A 276 -8.05 -21.64 24.67
N PRO A 277 -9.08 -22.31 25.22
CA PRO A 277 -10.36 -22.45 24.55
C PRO A 277 -11.04 -21.08 24.42
N VAL A 278 -12.04 -20.98 23.53
CA VAL A 278 -12.82 -19.74 23.37
C VAL A 278 -13.84 -19.61 24.51
N GLU A 279 -13.60 -18.65 25.40
CA GLU A 279 -14.41 -18.35 26.59
C GLU A 279 -14.72 -16.84 26.65
N LEU A 280 -15.72 -16.43 27.45
CA LEU A 280 -15.99 -15.02 27.72
C LEU A 280 -14.79 -14.38 28.43
N VAL A 281 -14.41 -13.20 28.00
CA VAL A 281 -13.29 -12.47 28.60
C VAL A 281 -13.53 -12.19 30.09
N SER A 282 -14.78 -11.97 30.48
CA SER A 282 -15.18 -11.82 31.88
C SER A 282 -14.96 -13.09 32.76
N GLU A 283 -14.79 -14.25 32.14
CA GLU A 283 -14.54 -15.53 32.81
C GLU A 283 -13.06 -15.93 32.79
N ILE A 284 -12.22 -15.20 32.02
CA ILE A 284 -10.79 -15.47 31.88
C ILE A 284 -9.99 -14.75 32.98
N ASP A 285 -9.11 -15.49 33.66
CA ASP A 285 -8.06 -14.87 34.48
C ASP A 285 -6.99 -14.23 33.56
N ILE A 286 -7.16 -12.94 33.29
CA ILE A 286 -6.31 -12.16 32.37
C ILE A 286 -4.83 -12.19 32.79
N ASN A 287 -4.53 -12.14 34.10
CA ASN A 287 -3.15 -12.17 34.56
C ASN A 287 -2.48 -13.53 34.32
N LYS A 288 -3.23 -14.61 34.53
CA LYS A 288 -2.77 -15.96 34.23
C LYS A 288 -2.59 -16.16 32.72
N ALA A 289 -3.53 -15.67 31.90
CA ALA A 289 -3.45 -15.72 30.45
C ALA A 289 -2.20 -15.01 29.93
N LYS A 290 -1.96 -13.77 30.37
CA LYS A 290 -0.77 -13.00 29.98
C LYS A 290 0.53 -13.67 30.41
N LYS A 291 0.56 -14.29 31.58
CA LYS A 291 1.73 -15.04 32.06
C LYS A 291 2.00 -16.27 31.20
N LEU A 292 0.96 -17.01 30.78
CA LEU A 292 1.08 -18.15 29.87
C LEU A 292 1.66 -17.70 28.52
N ILE A 293 1.12 -16.63 27.95
CA ILE A 293 1.55 -16.08 26.65
C ILE A 293 3.00 -15.62 26.72
N SER A 294 3.41 -14.90 27.76
CA SER A 294 4.79 -14.46 27.94
C SER A 294 5.79 -15.62 28.07
N GLY A 295 5.33 -16.80 28.43
CA GLY A 295 6.15 -18.01 28.53
C GLY A 295 6.28 -18.81 27.24
N ILE A 296 5.58 -18.44 26.16
CA ILE A 296 5.61 -19.17 24.88
C ILE A 296 7.00 -19.01 24.25
N LYS A 297 7.54 -20.16 23.76
CA LYS A 297 8.83 -20.21 23.07
C LYS A 297 8.67 -20.85 21.71
N ALA A 298 9.40 -20.34 20.73
CA ALA A 298 9.40 -20.85 19.37
C ALA A 298 10.27 -22.11 19.23
N ASN A 299 9.77 -23.08 18.44
CA ASN A 299 10.49 -24.29 18.05
C ASN A 299 9.76 -25.01 16.91
N GLY A 300 10.46 -25.91 16.21
CA GLY A 300 9.89 -26.81 15.21
C GLY A 300 9.69 -26.20 13.83
N GLY A 301 8.88 -26.85 13.00
CA GLY A 301 8.55 -26.43 11.63
C GLY A 301 7.29 -25.55 11.58
N THR A 302 6.78 -25.27 10.37
CA THR A 302 5.67 -24.34 10.14
C THR A 302 4.56 -25.04 9.35
N ASN A 303 3.47 -25.41 10.01
CA ASN A 303 2.26 -25.96 9.41
C ASN A 303 1.06 -25.02 9.64
N LEU A 304 0.94 -24.06 8.77
CA LEU A 304 -0.07 -23.01 8.83
C LEU A 304 -1.50 -23.60 8.76
N GLU A 305 -1.69 -24.65 7.93
CA GLU A 305 -2.96 -25.35 7.77
C GLU A 305 -3.45 -25.95 9.11
N ALA A 306 -2.54 -26.56 9.86
CA ALA A 306 -2.88 -27.15 11.15
C ALA A 306 -3.40 -26.08 12.13
N GLY A 307 -2.68 -24.94 12.25
CA GLY A 307 -3.09 -23.82 13.09
C GLY A 307 -4.44 -23.25 12.68
N TYR A 308 -4.62 -23.03 11.39
CA TYR A 308 -5.87 -22.49 10.86
C TYR A 308 -7.05 -23.44 11.06
N SER A 309 -6.87 -24.73 10.78
CA SER A 309 -7.91 -25.75 10.97
C SER A 309 -8.32 -25.92 12.43
N GLU A 310 -7.38 -25.84 13.37
CA GLU A 310 -7.70 -25.90 14.79
C GLU A 310 -8.51 -24.68 15.26
N SER A 311 -8.18 -23.48 14.76
CA SER A 311 -8.95 -22.26 15.08
C SER A 311 -10.39 -22.31 14.54
N MET A 312 -10.60 -22.93 13.37
CA MET A 312 -11.94 -23.14 12.82
C MET A 312 -12.79 -24.01 13.73
N LYS A 313 -12.23 -25.10 14.27
CA LYS A 313 -12.94 -25.98 15.22
C LYS A 313 -13.41 -25.22 16.46
N LEU A 314 -12.57 -24.31 16.97
CA LEU A 314 -12.93 -23.48 18.12
C LEU A 314 -14.07 -22.51 17.81
N LEU A 315 -14.16 -22.01 16.57
CA LEU A 315 -15.20 -21.08 16.14
C LEU A 315 -16.46 -21.77 15.58
N GLU A 316 -16.44 -23.07 15.30
CA GLU A 316 -17.56 -23.81 14.68
C GLU A 316 -18.88 -23.59 15.42
N LYS A 317 -18.87 -23.62 16.75
CA LYS A 317 -20.05 -23.40 17.58
C LYS A 317 -20.62 -21.98 17.48
N TYR A 318 -19.86 -21.02 16.98
CA TYR A 318 -20.25 -19.62 16.86
C TYR A 318 -20.56 -19.16 15.43
N LYS A 319 -20.35 -20.01 14.40
CA LYS A 319 -20.55 -19.60 12.99
C LYS A 319 -21.97 -19.14 12.68
N ASN A 320 -22.96 -19.63 13.44
CA ASN A 320 -24.36 -19.24 13.33
C ASN A 320 -24.80 -18.23 14.41
N SER A 321 -23.85 -17.64 15.16
CA SER A 321 -24.15 -16.61 16.14
C SER A 321 -24.83 -15.41 15.48
N ASN A 322 -25.54 -14.61 16.28
CA ASN A 322 -26.15 -13.38 15.81
C ASN A 322 -25.13 -12.47 15.13
N LYS A 323 -25.08 -12.51 13.80
CA LYS A 323 -24.15 -11.73 12.95
C LYS A 323 -24.34 -10.21 13.09
N LEU A 324 -25.44 -9.75 13.65
CA LEU A 324 -25.66 -8.33 13.93
C LEU A 324 -24.89 -7.89 15.18
N GLU A 325 -24.72 -8.78 16.15
CA GLU A 325 -24.11 -8.48 17.44
C GLU A 325 -22.64 -8.91 17.51
N TYR A 326 -22.33 -10.11 17.01
CA TYR A 326 -20.99 -10.71 17.06
C TYR A 326 -20.32 -10.75 15.69
N GLU A 327 -19.01 -10.65 15.71
CA GLU A 327 -18.14 -10.96 14.57
C GLU A 327 -17.20 -12.11 14.94
N ASN A 328 -17.18 -13.15 14.11
CA ASN A 328 -16.24 -14.25 14.26
C ASN A 328 -14.95 -13.90 13.53
N ARG A 329 -13.82 -13.90 14.21
CA ARG A 329 -12.55 -13.49 13.63
C ARG A 329 -11.38 -14.35 14.08
N ILE A 330 -10.54 -14.68 13.12
CA ILE A 330 -9.22 -15.28 13.34
C ILE A 330 -8.17 -14.19 13.10
N ILE A 331 -7.25 -14.00 14.05
CA ILE A 331 -6.03 -13.23 13.85
C ILE A 331 -4.88 -14.21 13.77
N LEU A 332 -4.31 -14.35 12.57
CA LEU A 332 -3.19 -15.23 12.31
C LEU A 332 -1.89 -14.43 12.32
N ILE A 333 -0.97 -14.80 13.21
CA ILE A 333 0.32 -14.13 13.42
C ILE A 333 1.43 -15.11 13.04
N THR A 334 2.22 -14.79 12.01
CA THR A 334 3.27 -15.67 11.47
C THR A 334 4.29 -14.89 10.66
N ASP A 335 5.51 -15.41 10.52
CA ASP A 335 6.45 -14.94 9.50
C ASP A 335 6.22 -15.60 8.12
N ALA A 336 5.11 -16.33 7.97
CA ALA A 336 4.51 -16.88 6.74
C ALA A 336 5.44 -17.72 5.88
N MET A 337 6.15 -18.65 6.50
CA MET A 337 7.08 -19.54 5.80
C MET A 337 6.66 -21.02 5.97
N PRO A 338 5.47 -21.42 5.44
CA PRO A 338 4.99 -22.79 5.61
C PRO A 338 5.94 -23.79 4.94
N ASN A 339 6.31 -24.82 5.67
CA ASN A 339 7.13 -25.92 5.17
C ASN A 339 6.51 -27.30 5.43
N TYR A 340 5.31 -27.34 6.00
CA TYR A 340 4.49 -28.53 6.21
C TYR A 340 3.03 -28.24 5.85
N GLY A 341 2.24 -29.27 5.56
CA GLY A 341 0.82 -29.17 5.23
C GLY A 341 0.57 -28.55 3.86
N VAL A 342 -0.51 -27.79 3.72
CA VAL A 342 -0.80 -27.05 2.48
C VAL A 342 0.14 -25.84 2.40
N ILE A 343 1.17 -25.98 1.59
CA ILE A 343 2.19 -24.95 1.37
C ILE A 343 1.88 -24.03 0.19
N SER A 344 0.86 -24.35 -0.63
CA SER A 344 0.50 -23.52 -1.78
C SER A 344 -0.43 -22.36 -1.36
N THR A 345 -0.17 -21.20 -1.92
CA THR A 345 -1.00 -20.00 -1.75
C THR A 345 -2.48 -20.29 -2.07
N LYS A 346 -2.78 -20.98 -3.17
CA LYS A 346 -4.16 -21.33 -3.55
C LYS A 346 -4.87 -22.21 -2.53
N GLY A 347 -4.17 -23.16 -1.93
CA GLY A 347 -4.73 -24.02 -0.88
C GLY A 347 -5.15 -23.20 0.32
N LEU A 348 -4.26 -22.36 0.85
CA LEU A 348 -4.53 -21.52 2.01
C LEU A 348 -5.67 -20.52 1.76
N LEU A 349 -5.67 -19.87 0.59
CA LEU A 349 -6.75 -18.96 0.21
C LEU A 349 -8.11 -19.65 0.15
N SER A 350 -8.16 -20.92 -0.29
CA SER A 350 -9.42 -21.67 -0.30
C SER A 350 -9.99 -21.88 1.11
N TYR A 351 -9.13 -22.12 2.11
CA TYR A 351 -9.57 -22.19 3.52
C TYR A 351 -10.10 -20.85 4.02
N ILE A 352 -9.36 -19.76 3.77
CA ILE A 352 -9.75 -18.41 4.20
C ILE A 352 -11.08 -18.01 3.55
N LYS A 353 -11.26 -18.29 2.26
CA LYS A 353 -12.50 -18.02 1.53
C LYS A 353 -13.67 -18.82 2.06
N ASN A 354 -13.49 -20.13 2.26
CA ASN A 354 -14.54 -20.97 2.84
C ASN A 354 -14.98 -20.48 4.22
N ASN A 355 -14.06 -19.99 5.03
CA ASN A 355 -14.39 -19.39 6.31
C ASN A 355 -15.16 -18.09 6.17
N ALA A 356 -14.75 -17.21 5.26
CA ALA A 356 -15.45 -15.95 5.01
C ALA A 356 -16.90 -16.20 4.55
N ASP A 357 -17.13 -17.20 3.69
CA ASP A 357 -18.46 -17.62 3.24
C ASP A 357 -19.34 -18.10 4.43
N ASN A 358 -18.71 -18.62 5.50
CA ASN A 358 -19.36 -19.00 6.76
C ASN A 358 -19.41 -17.85 7.79
N GLY A 359 -18.97 -16.64 7.44
CA GLY A 359 -18.97 -15.47 8.31
C GLY A 359 -17.88 -15.51 9.40
N ILE A 360 -16.77 -16.22 9.14
CA ILE A 360 -15.55 -16.21 9.95
C ILE A 360 -14.48 -15.49 9.14
N TYR A 361 -14.12 -14.27 9.54
CA TYR A 361 -13.17 -13.45 8.84
C TYR A 361 -11.74 -13.60 9.37
N THR A 362 -10.76 -13.37 8.53
CA THR A 362 -9.36 -13.53 8.90
C THR A 362 -8.62 -12.20 8.79
N THR A 363 -7.89 -11.84 9.85
CA THR A 363 -6.85 -10.82 9.83
C THR A 363 -5.50 -11.53 9.85
N PHE A 364 -4.66 -11.23 8.88
CA PHE A 364 -3.33 -11.80 8.79
C PHE A 364 -2.30 -10.76 9.25
N ILE A 365 -1.40 -11.15 10.15
CA ILE A 365 -0.28 -10.32 10.61
C ILE A 365 1.02 -11.01 10.22
N GLY A 366 1.68 -10.47 9.23
CA GLY A 366 2.99 -10.91 8.80
C GLY A 366 4.09 -10.26 9.63
N VAL A 367 5.02 -11.07 10.14
CA VAL A 367 6.02 -10.64 11.12
C VAL A 367 7.42 -10.76 10.53
N GLY A 368 8.19 -9.68 10.57
CA GLY A 368 9.59 -9.65 10.15
C GLY A 368 9.81 -9.13 8.73
N VAL A 369 11.08 -9.01 8.35
CA VAL A 369 11.51 -8.39 7.09
C VAL A 369 11.52 -9.37 5.91
N ASP A 370 11.56 -10.67 6.18
CA ASP A 370 11.68 -11.77 5.20
C ASP A 370 10.35 -12.50 4.93
N PHE A 371 9.26 -11.83 5.22
CA PHE A 371 7.91 -12.33 5.13
C PHE A 371 7.43 -12.56 3.68
N ASN A 372 6.71 -13.68 3.42
CA ASN A 372 6.17 -13.99 2.09
C ASN A 372 5.01 -13.06 1.73
N THR A 373 5.26 -12.13 0.82
CA THR A 373 4.34 -11.04 0.49
C THR A 373 3.27 -11.42 -0.51
N LYS A 374 3.53 -12.40 -1.38
CA LYS A 374 2.58 -12.80 -2.42
C LYS A 374 1.31 -13.44 -1.84
N LEU A 375 1.48 -14.34 -0.88
CA LEU A 375 0.37 -14.96 -0.15
C LEU A 375 -0.60 -13.90 0.40
N ILE A 376 -0.04 -12.79 0.84
CA ILE A 376 -0.75 -11.76 1.58
C ILE A 376 -1.52 -10.82 0.67
N GLU A 377 -0.96 -10.47 -0.48
CA GLU A 377 -1.67 -9.66 -1.47
C GLU A 377 -2.98 -10.34 -1.90
N GLU A 378 -2.99 -11.66 -2.02
CA GLU A 378 -4.19 -12.41 -2.41
C GLU A 378 -5.23 -12.55 -1.27
N ILE A 379 -4.84 -12.35 -0.01
CA ILE A 379 -5.79 -12.41 1.14
C ILE A 379 -6.79 -11.25 1.10
N SER A 380 -6.38 -10.07 0.67
CA SER A 380 -7.29 -8.92 0.54
C SER A 380 -8.40 -9.13 -0.50
N ASP A 381 -8.24 -10.12 -1.37
CA ASP A 381 -9.27 -10.55 -2.33
C ASP A 381 -10.40 -11.36 -1.66
N VAL A 382 -10.27 -11.71 -0.39
CA VAL A 382 -11.32 -12.41 0.36
C VAL A 382 -12.17 -11.42 1.14
N VAL A 383 -13.49 -11.54 1.00
CA VAL A 383 -14.46 -10.69 1.70
C VAL A 383 -14.24 -10.75 3.22
N GLY A 384 -14.20 -9.61 3.89
CA GLY A 384 -14.01 -9.49 5.34
C GLY A 384 -12.60 -9.77 5.84
N ALA A 385 -11.71 -10.26 4.97
CA ALA A 385 -10.31 -10.47 5.31
C ALA A 385 -9.49 -9.19 5.12
N ASN A 386 -8.42 -9.09 5.88
CA ASN A 386 -7.41 -8.06 5.75
C ASN A 386 -6.04 -8.58 6.20
N TYR A 387 -5.00 -7.84 5.84
CA TYR A 387 -3.66 -8.18 6.27
C TYR A 387 -2.85 -6.95 6.67
N TYR A 388 -1.83 -7.18 7.49
CA TYR A 388 -0.83 -6.19 7.84
C TYR A 388 0.53 -6.87 7.93
N SER A 389 1.58 -6.27 7.37
CA SER A 389 2.95 -6.69 7.66
C SER A 389 3.56 -5.72 8.65
N VAL A 390 4.31 -6.25 9.59
CA VAL A 390 5.00 -5.48 10.64
C VAL A 390 6.47 -5.91 10.69
N HIS A 391 7.37 -4.95 10.71
CA HIS A 391 8.82 -5.21 10.70
C HIS A 391 9.53 -4.67 11.94
N ASN A 392 8.81 -4.00 12.84
CA ASN A 392 9.34 -3.54 14.12
C ASN A 392 8.33 -3.66 15.26
N SER A 393 8.86 -3.71 16.47
CA SER A 393 8.09 -3.88 17.70
C SER A 393 7.04 -2.78 17.90
N LYS A 394 7.40 -1.53 17.60
CA LYS A 394 6.50 -0.38 17.80
C LYS A 394 5.25 -0.52 16.93
N GLU A 395 5.39 -0.79 15.66
CA GLU A 395 4.25 -0.95 14.75
C GLU A 395 3.37 -2.15 15.13
N PHE A 396 3.99 -3.25 15.56
CA PHE A 396 3.23 -4.41 16.01
C PHE A 396 2.37 -4.07 17.25
N LYS A 397 2.96 -3.39 18.23
CA LYS A 397 2.24 -2.95 19.43
C LYS A 397 1.14 -1.93 19.11
N GLU A 398 1.40 -0.97 18.22
CA GLU A 398 0.38 -0.01 17.76
C GLU A 398 -0.78 -0.72 17.03
N ARG A 399 -0.48 -1.72 16.21
CA ARG A 399 -1.49 -2.50 15.47
C ARG A 399 -2.40 -3.30 16.41
N MET A 400 -1.81 -3.95 17.42
CA MET A 400 -2.54 -4.73 18.41
C MET A 400 -3.21 -3.90 19.52
N GLY A 401 -2.79 -2.66 19.68
CA GLY A 401 -3.35 -1.71 20.64
C GLY A 401 -4.32 -0.72 19.98
N GLU A 402 -3.86 0.49 19.75
CA GLU A 402 -4.70 1.62 19.28
C GLU A 402 -5.44 1.36 17.96
N GLN A 403 -4.89 0.51 17.08
CA GLN A 403 -5.48 0.22 15.78
C GLN A 403 -6.32 -1.05 15.78
N PHE A 404 -6.40 -1.77 16.89
CA PHE A 404 -7.09 -3.06 16.99
C PHE A 404 -8.56 -2.98 16.56
N GLU A 405 -9.33 -2.04 17.11
CA GLU A 405 -10.76 -1.91 16.79
C GLU A 405 -11.01 -1.60 15.30
N TYR A 406 -10.14 -0.81 14.69
CA TYR A 406 -10.20 -0.50 13.25
C TYR A 406 -9.88 -1.74 12.40
N MET A 407 -8.89 -2.51 12.83
CA MET A 407 -8.42 -3.69 12.13
C MET A 407 -9.46 -4.82 12.08
N VAL A 408 -10.24 -5.00 13.16
CA VAL A 408 -11.19 -6.12 13.29
C VAL A 408 -12.62 -5.78 12.84
N THR A 409 -12.89 -4.60 12.31
CA THR A 409 -14.25 -4.11 12.05
C THR A 409 -14.47 -3.76 10.58
N PRO A 410 -14.85 -4.71 9.71
CA PRO A 410 -15.23 -4.38 8.34
C PRO A 410 -16.55 -3.58 8.33
N LEU A 411 -16.67 -2.57 7.48
CA LEU A 411 -17.84 -1.68 7.43
C LEU A 411 -18.59 -1.71 6.10
N VAL A 412 -17.86 -1.84 4.99
CA VAL A 412 -18.40 -1.82 3.62
C VAL A 412 -17.91 -3.04 2.87
N PHE A 413 -18.79 -3.67 2.13
CA PHE A 413 -18.51 -4.88 1.39
C PHE A 413 -18.89 -4.73 -0.08
N ASP A 414 -18.25 -5.50 -0.95
CA ASP A 414 -18.54 -5.57 -2.38
C ASP A 414 -18.62 -4.17 -3.04
N LEU A 415 -17.65 -3.30 -2.73
CA LEU A 415 -17.57 -2.00 -3.42
C LEU A 415 -17.19 -2.23 -4.87
N ASN A 416 -18.09 -1.86 -5.78
CA ASN A 416 -17.85 -1.91 -7.22
C ASN A 416 -17.96 -0.50 -7.79
N LEU A 417 -17.03 -0.15 -8.67
CA LEU A 417 -17.10 1.07 -9.48
C LEU A 417 -17.12 0.65 -10.95
N ASN A 418 -18.18 0.99 -11.62
CA ASN A 418 -18.35 0.78 -13.06
C ASN A 418 -18.19 2.13 -13.78
N LEU A 419 -17.24 2.21 -14.70
CA LEU A 419 -16.99 3.40 -15.50
C LEU A 419 -17.66 3.24 -16.86
N LYS A 420 -18.57 4.16 -17.17
CA LYS A 420 -19.23 4.26 -18.49
C LYS A 420 -18.75 5.54 -19.17
N SER A 421 -18.10 5.43 -20.29
CA SER A 421 -17.64 6.56 -21.08
C SER A 421 -17.39 6.15 -22.53
N ASP A 422 -17.78 7.03 -23.44
CA ASP A 422 -17.42 6.92 -24.85
C ASP A 422 -15.98 7.42 -25.08
N ASP A 423 -15.47 8.27 -24.19
CA ASP A 423 -14.22 8.99 -24.35
C ASP A 423 -13.04 8.33 -23.60
N TYR A 424 -13.31 7.56 -22.52
CA TYR A 424 -12.28 7.00 -21.64
C TYR A 424 -12.52 5.53 -21.32
N ASN A 425 -11.44 4.80 -21.02
CA ASN A 425 -11.45 3.49 -20.36
C ASN A 425 -10.61 3.56 -19.08
N ILE A 426 -10.85 2.66 -18.13
CA ILE A 426 -9.93 2.46 -17.02
C ILE A 426 -8.65 1.83 -17.57
N GLU A 427 -7.50 2.46 -17.36
CA GLU A 427 -6.20 1.91 -17.68
C GLU A 427 -5.65 1.13 -16.48
N MET A 428 -5.68 1.75 -15.30
CA MET A 428 -5.16 1.17 -14.07
C MET A 428 -5.90 1.72 -12.85
N VAL A 429 -5.95 0.93 -11.78
CA VAL A 429 -6.45 1.35 -10.48
C VAL A 429 -5.36 1.15 -9.43
N TYR A 430 -5.19 2.12 -8.54
CA TYR A 430 -4.18 2.12 -7.49
C TYR A 430 -4.82 2.32 -6.12
N GLY A 431 -4.22 1.77 -5.08
CA GLY A 431 -4.74 1.86 -3.72
C GLY A 431 -5.74 0.77 -3.34
N SER A 432 -5.85 -0.27 -4.19
CA SER A 432 -6.58 -1.49 -3.89
C SER A 432 -5.92 -2.70 -4.57
N ASP A 433 -5.70 -3.81 -3.86
CA ASP A 433 -5.02 -5.01 -4.39
C ASP A 433 -5.89 -5.77 -5.38
N SER A 434 -7.21 -5.79 -5.17
CA SER A 434 -8.18 -6.44 -6.06
C SER A 434 -8.30 -5.77 -7.45
N SER A 435 -7.73 -4.58 -7.59
CA SER A 435 -7.82 -3.76 -8.80
C SER A 435 -6.99 -4.25 -9.98
N ASN A 436 -6.01 -5.11 -9.76
CA ASN A 436 -5.18 -5.67 -10.84
C ASN A 436 -5.94 -6.63 -11.77
N ARG A 437 -7.20 -6.94 -11.47
CA ARG A 437 -8.07 -7.79 -12.28
C ARG A 437 -9.14 -6.98 -13.00
N GLN A 438 -8.73 -6.00 -13.79
CA GLN A 438 -9.66 -5.23 -14.60
C GLN A 438 -10.28 -6.11 -15.68
N LYS A 439 -11.59 -6.23 -15.63
CA LYS A 439 -12.42 -6.63 -16.78
C LYS A 439 -13.33 -5.46 -17.09
N GLU A 440 -13.16 -4.88 -18.28
CA GLU A 440 -14.18 -4.03 -18.92
C GLU A 440 -14.64 -2.83 -18.08
N ASN A 441 -13.72 -1.94 -17.68
CA ASN A 441 -14.07 -0.71 -16.95
C ASN A 441 -14.72 -0.92 -15.57
N LEU A 442 -14.48 -2.06 -14.93
CA LEU A 442 -14.97 -2.38 -13.59
C LEU A 442 -13.82 -2.46 -12.59
N MET A 443 -13.91 -1.67 -11.52
CA MET A 443 -13.08 -1.81 -10.31
C MET A 443 -13.90 -2.50 -9.23
N LYS A 444 -13.29 -3.45 -8.51
CA LYS A 444 -13.89 -4.10 -7.36
C LYS A 444 -12.99 -3.98 -6.13
N VAL A 445 -13.57 -3.66 -4.96
CA VAL A 445 -12.91 -3.73 -3.65
C VAL A 445 -13.79 -4.56 -2.72
N ASN A 446 -13.26 -5.66 -2.21
CA ASN A 446 -14.09 -6.62 -1.48
C ASN A 446 -14.52 -6.10 -0.10
N THR A 447 -13.67 -5.30 0.58
CA THR A 447 -13.99 -4.83 1.93
C THR A 447 -13.30 -3.50 2.23
N LEU A 448 -14.03 -2.58 2.88
CA LEU A 448 -13.48 -1.38 3.48
C LEU A 448 -13.55 -1.46 5.00
N PHE A 449 -12.47 -1.00 5.63
CA PHE A 449 -12.31 -0.93 7.08
C PHE A 449 -12.29 0.52 7.55
N PRO A 450 -12.60 0.80 8.83
CA PRO A 450 -12.44 2.13 9.40
C PRO A 450 -11.01 2.61 9.27
N SER A 451 -10.82 3.91 9.12
CA SER A 451 -9.53 4.54 9.08
C SER A 451 -9.51 5.84 9.88
N LYS A 452 -8.35 6.17 10.42
CA LYS A 452 -8.15 7.42 11.19
C LYS A 452 -8.31 8.64 10.28
N THR A 453 -8.86 9.71 10.83
CA THR A 453 -8.96 11.01 10.18
C THR A 453 -8.03 11.99 10.89
N SER A 454 -7.34 12.85 10.12
CA SER A 454 -6.50 13.92 10.67
C SER A 454 -7.35 15.02 11.31
N GLU A 455 -6.74 15.95 12.02
CA GLU A 455 -7.46 17.13 12.55
C GLU A 455 -8.04 18.03 11.46
N THR A 456 -7.45 17.98 10.26
CA THR A 456 -7.91 18.74 9.09
C THR A 456 -8.98 18.03 8.27
N GLY A 457 -9.39 16.80 8.68
CA GLY A 457 -10.42 16.01 7.98
C GLY A 457 -9.91 15.11 6.86
N GLU A 458 -8.59 15.07 6.63
CA GLU A 458 -8.00 14.13 5.69
C GLU A 458 -8.07 12.70 6.23
N VAL A 459 -8.28 11.72 5.36
CA VAL A 459 -8.46 10.31 5.72
C VAL A 459 -7.18 9.51 5.43
N LYS A 460 -6.73 8.72 6.40
CA LYS A 460 -5.56 7.83 6.25
C LYS A 460 -5.90 6.71 5.27
N GLY A 461 -5.15 6.60 4.15
CA GLY A 461 -5.45 5.65 3.07
C GLY A 461 -6.80 5.85 2.38
N GLY A 462 -7.41 7.02 2.54
CA GLY A 462 -8.81 7.28 2.24
C GLY A 462 -9.13 7.52 0.76
N VAL A 463 -8.29 7.08 -0.18
CA VAL A 463 -8.53 7.26 -1.62
C VAL A 463 -8.15 6.02 -2.42
N ILE A 464 -8.90 5.79 -3.49
CA ILE A 464 -8.52 4.90 -4.58
C ILE A 464 -8.29 5.77 -5.80
N LEU A 465 -7.19 5.60 -6.50
CA LEU A 465 -6.85 6.37 -7.70
C LEU A 465 -7.10 5.53 -8.94
N VAL A 466 -7.90 6.06 -9.86
CA VAL A 466 -8.21 5.46 -11.16
C VAL A 466 -7.50 6.26 -12.24
N ASN A 467 -6.61 5.61 -12.99
CA ASN A 467 -5.99 6.17 -14.19
C ASN A 467 -6.85 5.85 -15.40
N LEU A 468 -7.10 6.84 -16.24
CA LEU A 468 -7.95 6.76 -17.41
C LEU A 468 -7.13 6.87 -18.69
N ASN A 469 -7.39 5.96 -19.61
CA ASN A 469 -6.85 6.01 -20.97
C ASN A 469 -7.86 6.67 -21.91
N GLU A 470 -7.44 7.73 -22.59
CA GLU A 470 -8.26 8.45 -23.55
C GLU A 470 -8.42 7.64 -24.85
N LYS A 471 -9.64 7.46 -25.32
CA LYS A 471 -9.94 6.85 -26.61
C LYS A 471 -9.60 7.82 -27.76
N LYS A 472 -9.22 7.29 -28.92
CA LYS A 472 -8.76 8.11 -30.05
C LYS A 472 -9.78 9.13 -30.57
N GLU A 473 -11.06 8.89 -30.36
CA GLU A 473 -12.17 9.74 -30.83
C GLU A 473 -12.89 10.44 -29.66
N ASN A 474 -12.13 10.97 -28.73
CA ASN A 474 -12.70 11.68 -27.57
C ASN A 474 -13.53 12.91 -28.04
N LYS A 475 -14.83 12.91 -27.75
CA LYS A 475 -15.78 13.93 -28.23
C LYS A 475 -16.22 14.91 -27.12
N ASN A 476 -16.57 14.43 -25.95
CA ASN A 476 -17.26 15.22 -24.93
C ASN A 476 -16.53 15.29 -23.58
N GLY A 477 -15.54 14.42 -23.33
CA GLY A 477 -14.83 14.38 -22.05
C GLY A 477 -15.64 13.85 -20.87
N ASN A 478 -16.80 13.19 -21.12
CA ASN A 478 -17.71 12.74 -20.09
C ASN A 478 -17.38 11.36 -19.57
N VAL A 479 -17.43 11.21 -18.25
CA VAL A 479 -17.27 9.93 -17.54
C VAL A 479 -18.40 9.78 -16.56
N GLU A 480 -19.24 8.75 -16.72
CA GLU A 480 -20.22 8.34 -15.72
C GLU A 480 -19.60 7.27 -14.83
N LEU A 481 -19.56 7.53 -13.54
CA LEU A 481 -19.13 6.58 -12.51
C LEU A 481 -20.35 6.06 -11.77
N GLU A 482 -20.59 4.76 -11.84
CA GLU A 482 -21.61 4.08 -11.06
C GLU A 482 -20.92 3.29 -9.95
N VAL A 483 -21.19 3.64 -8.69
CA VAL A 483 -20.66 2.96 -7.52
C VAL A 483 -21.77 2.21 -6.82
N SER A 484 -21.55 0.92 -6.55
CA SER A 484 -22.44 0.10 -5.73
C SER A 484 -21.65 -0.57 -4.60
N TYR A 485 -22.29 -0.79 -3.46
CA TYR A 485 -21.69 -1.43 -2.30
C TYR A 485 -22.76 -2.03 -1.37
N LYS A 486 -22.34 -2.89 -0.45
CA LYS A 486 -23.16 -3.42 0.63
C LYS A 486 -22.68 -2.93 1.98
N ASP A 487 -23.61 -2.65 2.88
CA ASP A 487 -23.29 -2.39 4.28
C ASP A 487 -23.14 -3.70 5.10
N ARG A 488 -22.88 -3.58 6.41
CA ARG A 488 -22.75 -4.70 7.35
C ARG A 488 -24.02 -5.57 7.45
N ASN A 489 -25.16 -5.09 7.02
CA ASN A 489 -26.45 -5.78 7.03
C ASN A 489 -26.79 -6.36 5.65
N SER A 490 -25.82 -6.36 4.72
CA SER A 490 -25.99 -6.78 3.33
C SER A 490 -26.99 -5.94 2.54
N LYS A 491 -27.36 -4.76 3.02
CA LYS A 491 -28.19 -3.81 2.28
C LYS A 491 -27.37 -3.17 1.18
N GLU A 492 -27.90 -3.21 -0.03
CA GLU A 492 -27.25 -2.67 -1.23
C GLU A 492 -27.54 -1.19 -1.39
N TYR A 493 -26.51 -0.44 -1.81
CA TYR A 493 -26.57 0.98 -2.13
C TYR A 493 -25.94 1.23 -3.49
N LYS A 494 -26.45 2.24 -4.19
CA LYS A 494 -25.96 2.64 -5.50
C LYS A 494 -25.91 4.16 -5.59
N ASN A 495 -24.84 4.68 -6.18
CA ASN A 495 -24.63 6.08 -6.45
C ASN A 495 -24.09 6.26 -7.87
N THR A 496 -24.51 7.30 -8.57
CA THR A 496 -24.02 7.64 -9.91
C THR A 496 -23.53 9.07 -9.91
N GLN A 497 -22.33 9.29 -10.47
CA GLN A 497 -21.72 10.61 -10.60
C GLN A 497 -21.22 10.81 -12.02
N ILE A 498 -21.49 11.99 -12.58
CA ILE A 498 -20.92 12.40 -13.87
C ILE A 498 -19.73 13.32 -13.59
N ILE A 499 -18.60 13.00 -14.23
CA ILE A 499 -17.37 13.80 -14.24
C ILE A 499 -17.15 14.29 -15.67
N ILE A 500 -16.72 15.54 -15.81
CA ILE A 500 -16.44 16.15 -17.11
C ILE A 500 -15.00 16.68 -17.08
N PHE A 501 -14.16 16.15 -17.97
CA PHE A 501 -12.85 16.70 -18.23
C PHE A 501 -12.97 17.82 -19.26
N ASP A 502 -12.76 19.06 -18.83
CA ASP A 502 -12.81 20.22 -19.73
C ASP A 502 -11.66 20.17 -20.75
N LYS A 503 -12.00 19.87 -21.99
CA LYS A 503 -11.04 19.77 -23.10
C LYS A 503 -10.36 21.07 -23.48
N ASN A 504 -11.03 22.20 -23.19
CA ASN A 504 -10.47 23.53 -23.51
C ASN A 504 -9.36 23.91 -22.53
N LYS A 505 -9.21 23.21 -21.41
CA LYS A 505 -8.08 23.37 -20.49
C LYS A 505 -6.90 22.54 -20.99
N ASN A 506 -5.99 23.16 -21.73
CA ASN A 506 -4.72 22.55 -22.13
C ASN A 506 -3.73 22.38 -20.96
N GLU A 507 -3.97 23.05 -19.84
CA GLU A 507 -3.12 23.05 -18.67
C GLU A 507 -3.39 21.87 -17.74
N GLU A 508 -2.38 21.53 -16.95
CA GLU A 508 -2.52 20.57 -15.84
C GLU A 508 -3.46 21.16 -14.79
N PHE A 509 -4.31 20.33 -14.22
CA PHE A 509 -5.15 20.71 -13.09
C PHE A 509 -5.35 19.56 -12.12
N TYR A 510 -5.66 19.90 -10.88
CA TYR A 510 -5.96 18.97 -9.79
C TYR A 510 -7.08 19.57 -8.96
N ASP A 511 -8.15 18.82 -8.71
CA ASP A 511 -9.30 19.29 -7.93
C ASP A 511 -8.94 19.56 -6.47
N ASN A 512 -8.01 18.78 -5.89
CA ASN A 512 -7.53 18.96 -4.52
C ASN A 512 -6.11 18.39 -4.31
N SER A 513 -5.58 18.58 -3.11
CA SER A 513 -4.25 18.07 -2.72
C SER A 513 -4.20 16.54 -2.64
N GLY A 514 -5.32 15.88 -2.32
CA GLY A 514 -5.39 14.42 -2.17
C GLY A 514 -5.16 13.68 -3.47
N ILE A 515 -5.85 14.07 -4.56
CA ILE A 515 -5.60 13.45 -5.88
C ILE A 515 -4.18 13.74 -6.36
N ARG A 516 -3.68 14.98 -6.13
CA ARG A 516 -2.32 15.36 -6.49
C ARG A 516 -1.28 14.49 -5.77
N LYS A 517 -1.47 14.28 -4.46
CA LYS A 517 -0.64 13.40 -3.61
C LYS A 517 -0.70 11.95 -4.10
N ALA A 518 -1.90 11.43 -4.39
CA ALA A 518 -2.07 10.06 -4.87
C ALA A 518 -1.32 9.81 -6.19
N ILE A 519 -1.36 10.75 -7.14
CA ILE A 519 -0.62 10.68 -8.40
C ILE A 519 0.89 10.67 -8.15
N VAL A 520 1.40 11.54 -7.29
CA VAL A 520 2.82 11.60 -6.93
C VAL A 520 3.31 10.29 -6.33
N LEU A 521 2.58 9.75 -5.36
CA LEU A 521 2.92 8.48 -4.71
C LEU A 521 2.85 7.30 -5.68
N THR A 522 1.86 7.27 -6.57
CA THR A 522 1.75 6.24 -7.60
C THR A 522 2.95 6.25 -8.55
N ARG A 523 3.35 7.41 -9.02
CA ARG A 523 4.54 7.57 -9.89
C ARG A 523 5.83 7.17 -9.18
N TYR A 524 5.95 7.49 -7.89
CA TYR A 524 7.05 7.04 -7.05
C TYR A 524 7.13 5.51 -6.98
N VAL A 525 6.02 4.82 -6.68
CA VAL A 525 5.98 3.34 -6.66
C VAL A 525 6.31 2.75 -8.02
N ASN A 526 5.76 3.30 -9.10
CA ASN A 526 6.02 2.83 -10.47
C ASN A 526 7.52 2.83 -10.79
N ILE A 527 8.21 3.92 -10.47
CA ILE A 527 9.66 4.03 -10.74
C ILE A 527 10.46 3.06 -9.89
N LEU A 528 10.11 2.90 -8.62
CA LEU A 528 10.82 1.96 -7.75
C LEU A 528 10.61 0.51 -8.15
N LYS A 529 9.38 0.10 -8.50
CA LYS A 529 9.11 -1.23 -9.03
C LYS A 529 9.89 -1.49 -10.32
N ASN A 530 9.92 -0.53 -11.24
CA ASN A 530 10.70 -0.63 -12.47
C ASN A 530 12.20 -0.74 -12.20
N TRP A 531 12.73 0.04 -11.25
CA TRP A 531 14.13 -0.06 -10.83
C TRP A 531 14.45 -1.47 -10.30
N ILE A 532 13.63 -1.99 -9.38
CA ILE A 532 13.83 -3.32 -8.80
C ILE A 532 13.83 -4.41 -9.88
N LEU A 533 12.84 -4.39 -10.77
CA LEU A 533 12.74 -5.37 -11.87
C LEU A 533 13.93 -5.30 -12.81
N PHE A 534 14.36 -4.10 -13.18
CA PHE A 534 15.53 -3.90 -14.06
C PHE A 534 16.79 -4.49 -13.45
N GLU A 535 17.14 -4.08 -12.23
CA GLU A 535 18.38 -4.53 -11.58
C GLU A 535 18.37 -6.04 -11.27
N ARG A 536 17.21 -6.60 -10.89
CA ARG A 536 17.06 -8.03 -10.64
C ARG A 536 17.08 -8.87 -11.91
N THR A 537 16.70 -8.34 -13.05
CA THR A 537 16.77 -9.05 -14.33
C THR A 537 18.23 -9.34 -14.74
N GLU A 538 19.15 -8.43 -14.47
CA GLU A 538 20.59 -8.68 -14.70
C GLU A 538 21.17 -9.68 -13.72
N ASP A 539 20.78 -9.65 -12.44
CA ASP A 539 21.23 -10.58 -11.41
C ASP A 539 20.70 -12.02 -11.63
N LYS A 540 19.54 -12.19 -12.27
CA LYS A 540 19.05 -13.52 -12.68
C LYS A 540 20.04 -14.30 -13.52
N LYS A 541 20.81 -13.66 -14.39
CA LYS A 541 21.88 -14.31 -15.15
C LYS A 541 22.99 -14.88 -14.25
N PHE A 542 23.23 -14.25 -13.11
CA PHE A 542 24.22 -14.69 -12.14
C PHE A 542 23.72 -15.87 -11.29
N MET A 543 22.51 -15.83 -10.78
CA MET A 543 21.89 -16.91 -10.01
C MET A 543 21.66 -18.18 -10.86
N ILE A 544 21.26 -18.02 -12.11
CA ILE A 544 21.07 -19.10 -13.07
C ILE A 544 22.40 -19.77 -13.43
N GLY A 545 23.49 -19.02 -13.49
CA GLY A 545 24.83 -19.54 -13.80
C GLY A 545 25.48 -20.31 -12.67
N SER A 546 25.07 -20.14 -11.41
CA SER A 546 25.65 -20.80 -10.25
C SER A 546 25.04 -22.18 -9.94
N ASN A 547 23.82 -22.46 -10.36
CA ASN A 547 23.12 -23.74 -10.20
C ASN A 547 23.09 -24.51 -11.54
N LYS A 548 24.19 -25.19 -11.87
CA LYS A 548 24.25 -26.06 -13.04
C LYS A 548 23.20 -27.17 -12.96
N GLY A 549 22.09 -27.00 -13.65
CA GLY A 549 21.18 -28.10 -13.92
C GLY A 549 19.66 -27.82 -14.03
N ILE A 550 19.16 -26.62 -13.81
CA ILE A 550 17.71 -26.41 -13.77
C ILE A 550 17.18 -25.39 -14.81
N VAL A 551 18.01 -24.79 -15.65
CA VAL A 551 17.65 -23.54 -16.32
C VAL A 551 17.66 -23.54 -17.83
N ASP A 552 17.27 -24.64 -18.45
CA ASP A 552 16.87 -24.65 -19.87
C ASP A 552 15.33 -24.48 -20.08
N PHE A 553 14.59 -24.14 -19.04
CA PHE A 553 13.16 -23.85 -19.15
C PHE A 553 12.92 -22.35 -19.23
N PHE A 554 12.34 -21.89 -20.33
CA PHE A 554 11.83 -20.53 -20.48
C PHE A 554 10.59 -20.35 -19.60
N TYR A 555 10.79 -19.93 -18.34
CA TYR A 555 9.70 -19.46 -17.49
C TYR A 555 9.26 -18.07 -17.95
N THR A 556 7.96 -17.81 -17.92
CA THR A 556 7.43 -16.44 -18.04
C THR A 556 7.93 -15.59 -16.86
N GLU A 557 7.99 -14.27 -17.02
CA GLU A 557 8.40 -13.36 -15.92
C GLU A 557 7.62 -13.62 -14.63
N ASP A 558 6.34 -13.97 -14.74
CA ASP A 558 5.50 -14.33 -13.60
C ASP A 558 5.93 -15.64 -12.93
N GLU A 559 6.31 -16.66 -13.70
CA GLU A 559 6.74 -17.97 -13.18
C GLU A 559 8.13 -17.92 -12.53
N ILE A 560 9.06 -17.18 -13.10
CA ILE A 560 10.40 -16.98 -12.51
C ILE A 560 10.28 -16.16 -11.22
N THR A 561 9.45 -15.15 -11.23
CA THR A 561 9.09 -14.32 -10.10
C THR A 561 8.51 -15.18 -8.97
N ILE A 562 7.55 -16.05 -9.26
CA ILE A 562 6.94 -16.98 -8.31
C ILE A 562 7.99 -17.90 -7.67
N LEU A 563 8.87 -18.54 -8.46
CA LEU A 563 9.85 -19.51 -7.98
C LEU A 563 10.94 -18.89 -7.10
N LEU A 564 11.36 -17.65 -7.40
CA LEU A 564 12.38 -16.96 -6.61
C LEU A 564 11.81 -16.32 -5.35
N TRP A 565 10.55 -15.88 -5.35
CA TRP A 565 9.97 -15.08 -4.28
C TRP A 565 9.17 -15.86 -3.25
N GLU A 566 8.63 -17.01 -3.61
CA GLU A 566 7.97 -17.89 -2.62
C GLU A 566 8.96 -18.41 -1.57
N HIS A 567 10.27 -18.36 -1.86
CA HIS A 567 11.32 -18.94 -1.01
C HIS A 567 12.52 -18.01 -0.76
N GLU A 568 12.48 -16.73 -1.16
CA GLU A 568 13.61 -15.83 -0.95
C GLU A 568 13.71 -15.39 0.51
N ARG A 569 14.51 -16.13 1.28
CA ARG A 569 14.88 -15.81 2.67
C ARG A 569 16.27 -15.22 2.79
N MET A 570 16.95 -15.01 1.67
CA MET A 570 18.33 -14.52 1.64
C MET A 570 18.34 -13.03 1.40
N SER A 571 19.15 -12.34 2.18
CA SER A 571 19.45 -10.93 1.92
C SER A 571 20.27 -10.78 0.64
N VAL A 572 19.98 -9.75 -0.14
CA VAL A 572 20.72 -9.38 -1.35
C VAL A 572 21.24 -7.97 -1.20
N GLU A 573 22.46 -7.70 -1.63
CA GLU A 573 23.05 -6.36 -1.53
C GLU A 573 22.35 -5.34 -2.44
N LEU A 574 22.06 -4.16 -1.91
CA LEU A 574 21.44 -3.05 -2.62
C LEU A 574 22.29 -2.59 -3.81
N LYS A 575 21.70 -2.55 -4.99
CA LYS A 575 22.33 -2.14 -6.24
C LYS A 575 21.51 -1.09 -6.95
N VAL A 576 22.15 -0.07 -7.47
CA VAL A 576 21.52 0.98 -8.28
C VAL A 576 22.44 1.35 -9.43
N SER A 577 22.05 1.04 -10.65
CA SER A 577 22.80 1.38 -11.86
C SER A 577 22.87 2.88 -12.09
N LYS A 578 23.86 3.30 -12.87
CA LYS A 578 24.06 4.71 -13.20
C LYS A 578 22.87 5.29 -13.96
N GLU A 579 22.26 4.50 -14.81
CA GLU A 579 21.09 4.84 -15.61
C GLU A 579 19.89 5.16 -14.70
N TYR A 580 19.61 4.30 -13.72
CA TYR A 580 18.53 4.53 -12.79
C TYR A 580 18.76 5.69 -11.82
N LYS A 581 20.00 5.97 -11.43
CA LYS A 581 20.31 7.17 -10.61
C LYS A 581 19.88 8.47 -11.29
N GLU A 582 20.00 8.57 -12.61
CA GLU A 582 19.53 9.76 -13.33
C GLU A 582 18.01 9.86 -13.38
N ILE A 583 17.30 8.71 -13.52
CA ILE A 583 15.84 8.66 -13.44
C ILE A 583 15.37 9.07 -12.04
N LEU A 584 15.99 8.49 -10.99
CA LEU A 584 15.65 8.79 -9.60
C LEU A 584 15.86 10.26 -9.24
N LYS A 585 16.91 10.91 -9.78
CA LYS A 585 17.10 12.36 -9.63
C LYS A 585 15.95 13.17 -10.26
N ASN A 586 15.51 12.80 -11.46
CA ASN A 586 14.42 13.51 -12.13
C ASN A 586 13.10 13.34 -11.34
N ILE A 587 12.83 12.15 -10.83
CA ILE A 587 11.65 11.88 -9.99
C ILE A 587 11.73 12.63 -8.67
N LYS A 588 12.91 12.68 -8.03
CA LYS A 588 13.09 13.48 -6.82
C LYS A 588 12.78 14.97 -7.07
N GLU A 589 13.30 15.55 -8.16
CA GLU A 589 13.00 16.94 -8.54
C GLU A 589 11.49 17.15 -8.75
N TYR A 590 10.82 16.20 -9.39
CA TYR A 590 9.36 16.22 -9.57
C TYR A 590 8.64 16.19 -8.23
N ILE A 591 8.95 15.25 -7.34
CA ILE A 591 8.31 15.15 -6.02
C ILE A 591 8.54 16.42 -5.20
N LEU A 592 9.74 16.98 -5.21
CA LEU A 592 10.04 18.25 -4.52
C LEU A 592 9.20 19.42 -5.05
N LYS A 593 8.95 19.47 -6.37
CA LYS A 593 8.09 20.49 -6.99
C LYS A 593 6.64 20.30 -6.55
N GLU A 594 6.12 19.07 -6.65
CA GLU A 594 4.74 18.75 -6.30
C GLU A 594 4.46 18.97 -4.81
N ASN A 595 5.43 18.64 -3.94
CA ASN A 595 5.27 18.81 -2.49
C ASN A 595 5.13 20.28 -2.05
N LYS A 596 5.62 21.23 -2.83
CA LYS A 596 5.39 22.67 -2.57
C LYS A 596 3.90 23.04 -2.64
N GLU A 597 3.17 22.36 -3.51
CA GLU A 597 1.73 22.55 -3.69
C GLU A 597 0.90 21.70 -2.71
N ILE A 598 1.34 20.45 -2.48
CA ILE A 598 0.68 19.51 -1.56
C ILE A 598 0.88 19.96 -0.10
N LYS A 599 2.05 20.50 0.24
CA LYS A 599 2.46 20.95 1.58
C LYS A 599 2.44 19.85 2.64
N ASP A 600 2.74 18.61 2.24
CA ASP A 600 2.81 17.48 3.14
C ASP A 600 4.24 17.17 3.56
N GLY A 601 4.60 17.53 4.79
CA GLY A 601 5.93 17.28 5.34
C GLY A 601 6.29 15.79 5.45
N THR A 602 5.31 14.89 5.41
CA THR A 602 5.57 13.44 5.51
C THR A 602 6.15 12.85 4.24
N LEU A 603 5.98 13.49 3.05
CA LEU A 603 6.63 13.10 1.80
C LEU A 603 8.17 13.16 1.85
N LYS A 604 8.74 13.78 2.89
CA LYS A 604 10.18 13.78 3.14
C LYS A 604 10.75 12.36 3.25
N LYS A 605 10.00 11.41 3.79
CA LYS A 605 10.40 10.00 3.89
C LYS A 605 10.78 9.43 2.52
N GLU A 606 9.99 9.71 1.48
CA GLU A 606 10.21 9.20 0.12
C GLU A 606 11.39 9.89 -0.56
N ILE A 607 11.58 11.18 -0.26
CA ILE A 607 12.74 11.94 -0.74
C ILE A 607 14.03 11.38 -0.13
N GLU A 608 14.03 11.02 1.16
CA GLU A 608 15.17 10.38 1.84
C GLU A 608 15.52 9.02 1.21
N VAL A 609 14.53 8.20 0.86
CA VAL A 609 14.76 6.94 0.14
C VAL A 609 15.44 7.20 -1.22
N LEU A 610 14.94 8.18 -1.99
CA LEU A 610 15.55 8.54 -3.26
C LEU A 610 17.00 9.02 -3.09
N ASP A 611 17.29 9.78 -2.03
CA ASP A 611 18.64 10.23 -1.73
C ASP A 611 19.60 9.08 -1.42
N LEU A 612 19.15 8.10 -0.64
CA LEU A 612 19.93 6.89 -0.35
C LEU A 612 20.24 6.12 -1.64
N LEU A 613 19.23 5.90 -2.51
CA LEU A 613 19.41 5.19 -3.77
C LEU A 613 20.34 5.95 -4.74
N ILE A 614 20.21 7.26 -4.86
CA ILE A 614 21.05 8.11 -5.72
C ILE A 614 22.50 8.13 -5.25
N SER A 615 22.72 8.12 -3.92
CA SER A 615 24.06 8.19 -3.31
C SER A 615 24.78 6.85 -3.24
N LYS A 616 24.08 5.71 -3.40
CA LYS A 616 24.71 4.37 -3.34
C LYS A 616 25.85 4.28 -4.36
N LYS A 617 27.01 3.84 -3.93
CA LYS A 617 28.24 3.71 -4.75
C LYS A 617 28.16 2.55 -5.74
#